data_c94c4d502a0081f4e7e2c66830125b5c
#
_entry.id   c94c4d502a0081f4e7e2c66830125b5c
#
_cell.length_a   1.000
_cell.length_b   1.000
_cell.length_c   1.000
_cell.angle_alpha   90.00
_cell.angle_beta   90.00
_cell.angle_gamma   90.00
#
_symmetry.space_group_name_H-M   'P 1'
#
loop_
_entity.id
_entity.type
_entity.pdbx_description
1 polymer ?
#
loop_
_entity_poly.entity_id
_entity_poly.type
_entity_poly.pdbx_seq_one_letter_code
_entity_poly.pdbx_strand_id
1 'polypeptide(L)'
;MGLLFEPDQDPVEVTPFNGKKFTLDEVQTLIGGKYGKVYAEPVVLPKGTKYDGKKIGLFMVDEEGLLKQDNALNVNAVMLDGDRRPLFGNALLTWPREF
;
A
#
# COMPACT_ATOMS: atom_id res chain seq x y z
N MET A 1 -6.92 9.98 5.99
CA MET A 1 -5.79 10.03 5.04
C MET A 1 -5.07 8.69 5.01
N GLY A 2 -4.71 8.23 3.84
CA GLY A 2 -3.90 7.03 3.71
C GLY A 2 -2.41 7.33 3.71
N LEU A 3 -1.61 6.30 3.70
CA LEU A 3 -0.16 6.41 3.56
C LEU A 3 0.30 5.61 2.36
N LEU A 4 0.98 6.28 1.43
CA LEU A 4 1.58 5.64 0.27
C LEU A 4 3.04 5.31 0.60
N PHE A 5 3.35 4.02 0.54
CA PHE A 5 4.70 3.50 0.73
C PHE A 5 5.33 3.30 -0.64
N GLU A 6 6.31 4.12 -0.97
CA GLU A 6 7.09 3.95 -2.19
C GLU A 6 8.44 3.33 -1.84
N PRO A 7 9.02 2.51 -2.73
CA PRO A 7 10.33 1.92 -2.45
C PRO A 7 11.38 2.98 -2.14
N ASP A 8 12.21 2.72 -1.14
CA ASP A 8 13.34 3.56 -0.73
C ASP A 8 12.95 4.99 -0.28
N GLN A 9 11.70 5.19 0.11
CA GLN A 9 11.23 6.48 0.58
C GLN A 9 10.38 6.33 1.84
N ASP A 10 10.32 7.39 2.64
CA ASP A 10 9.43 7.43 3.78
C ASP A 10 7.97 7.47 3.28
N PRO A 11 7.04 6.89 4.04
CA PRO A 11 5.62 6.95 3.68
C PRO A 11 5.13 8.38 3.53
N VAL A 12 4.29 8.61 2.53
CA VAL A 12 3.72 9.92 2.21
C VAL A 12 2.21 9.88 2.43
N GLU A 13 1.68 10.88 3.11
CA GLU A 13 0.23 11.00 3.28
C GLU A 13 -0.45 11.27 1.95
N VAL A 14 -1.53 10.55 1.69
CA VAL A 14 -2.38 10.76 0.51
C VAL A 14 -3.82 10.88 0.97
N THR A 15 -4.58 11.76 0.31
CA THR A 15 -5.97 12.00 0.64
C THR A 15 -6.86 11.48 -0.48
N PRO A 16 -7.99 10.80 -0.15
CA PRO A 16 -8.94 10.42 -1.19
C PRO A 16 -9.42 11.64 -1.97
N PHE A 17 -9.59 11.49 -3.27
CA PHE A 17 -10.01 12.60 -4.13
C PHE A 17 -11.32 13.24 -3.66
N ASN A 18 -12.28 12.42 -3.19
CA ASN A 18 -13.55 12.91 -2.67
C ASN A 18 -13.49 13.36 -1.20
N GLY A 19 -12.33 13.29 -0.56
CA GLY A 19 -12.13 13.71 0.83
C GLY A 19 -12.63 12.73 1.89
N LYS A 20 -13.17 11.58 1.49
CA LYS A 20 -13.74 10.59 2.43
C LYS A 20 -13.17 9.20 2.27
N LYS A 21 -13.33 8.60 1.09
CA LYS A 21 -12.92 7.22 0.83
C LYS A 21 -12.18 7.13 -0.47
N PHE A 22 -11.18 6.24 -0.51
CA PHE A 22 -10.50 5.91 -1.74
C PHE A 22 -11.42 5.08 -2.63
N THR A 23 -11.47 5.41 -3.91
CA THR A 23 -12.12 4.55 -4.90
C THR A 23 -11.13 3.47 -5.33
N LEU A 24 -11.64 2.38 -5.91
CA LEU A 24 -10.77 1.34 -6.44
C LEU A 24 -9.81 1.91 -7.50
N ASP A 25 -10.31 2.81 -8.35
CA ASP A 25 -9.53 3.46 -9.38
C ASP A 25 -8.33 4.22 -8.81
N GLU A 26 -8.57 4.99 -7.75
CA GLU A 26 -7.49 5.73 -7.07
C GLU A 26 -6.44 4.79 -6.48
N VAL A 27 -6.88 3.73 -5.80
CA VAL A 27 -5.98 2.74 -5.21
C VAL A 27 -5.11 2.09 -6.27
N GLN A 28 -5.71 1.66 -7.36
CA GLN A 28 -5.00 1.03 -8.47
C GLN A 28 -3.96 1.96 -9.09
N THR A 29 -4.30 3.24 -9.23
CA THR A 29 -3.40 4.24 -9.78
C THR A 29 -2.24 4.56 -8.82
N LEU A 30 -2.53 4.73 -7.55
CA LEU A 30 -1.50 5.02 -6.54
C LEU A 30 -0.51 3.86 -6.41
N ILE A 31 -1.01 2.64 -6.37
CA ILE A 31 -0.17 1.44 -6.24
C ILE A 31 0.62 1.20 -7.53
N GLY A 32 0.02 1.48 -8.67
CA GLY A 32 0.69 1.29 -9.96
C GLY A 32 1.87 2.21 -10.19
N GLY A 33 1.77 3.46 -9.72
CA GLY A 33 2.84 4.44 -9.93
C GLY A 33 3.16 4.60 -11.41
N LYS A 34 4.41 4.37 -11.77
CA LYS A 34 4.86 4.51 -13.17
C LYS A 34 4.25 3.51 -14.14
N TYR A 35 3.67 2.43 -13.63
CA TYR A 35 3.00 1.43 -14.49
C TYR A 35 1.55 1.78 -14.79
N GLY A 36 1.06 2.90 -14.27
CA GLY A 36 -0.33 3.28 -14.42
C GLY A 36 -1.22 2.45 -13.52
N LYS A 37 -2.46 2.23 -13.94
CA LYS A 37 -3.43 1.49 -13.14
C LYS A 37 -3.10 -0.01 -13.14
N VAL A 38 -2.96 -0.60 -11.95
CA VAL A 38 -2.68 -2.03 -11.77
C VAL A 38 -3.76 -2.66 -10.90
N TYR A 39 -3.85 -3.99 -10.94
CA TYR A 39 -4.71 -4.70 -9.99
C TYR A 39 -4.06 -4.71 -8.62
N ALA A 40 -4.81 -4.28 -7.62
CA ALA A 40 -4.35 -4.24 -6.24
C ALA A 40 -4.93 -5.42 -5.47
N GLU A 41 -4.11 -6.00 -4.58
CA GLU A 41 -4.58 -7.04 -3.68
C GLU A 41 -4.33 -6.64 -2.23
N PRO A 42 -5.26 -7.00 -1.32
CA PRO A 42 -5.03 -6.76 0.09
C PRO A 42 -3.97 -7.71 0.65
N VAL A 43 -3.16 -7.18 1.56
CA VAL A 43 -2.21 -7.97 2.34
C VAL A 43 -2.81 -8.15 3.72
N VAL A 44 -3.01 -9.41 4.13
CA VAL A 44 -3.48 -9.72 5.47
C VAL A 44 -2.28 -9.61 6.41
N LEU A 45 -2.25 -8.54 7.19
CA LEU A 45 -1.16 -8.27 8.12
C LEU A 45 -1.26 -9.19 9.36
N PRO A 46 -0.14 -9.42 10.06
CA PRO A 46 -0.18 -10.17 11.31
C PRO A 46 -1.19 -9.58 12.28
N LYS A 47 -1.86 -10.44 13.05
CA LYS A 47 -2.87 -10.03 14.01
C LYS A 47 -2.29 -9.02 15.00
N GLY A 48 -3.01 -7.92 15.21
CA GLY A 48 -2.60 -6.88 16.13
C GLY A 48 -1.62 -5.87 15.54
N THR A 49 -1.29 -5.97 14.26
CA THR A 49 -0.41 -5.00 13.61
C THR A 49 -1.05 -3.61 13.65
N LYS A 50 -0.25 -2.63 14.05
CA LYS A 50 -0.66 -1.22 14.08
C LYS A 50 0.39 -0.38 13.39
N TYR A 51 0.01 0.77 12.91
CA TYR A 51 0.94 1.76 12.40
C TYR A 51 0.83 3.03 13.24
N ASP A 52 1.96 3.46 13.82
CA ASP A 52 1.99 4.65 14.68
C ASP A 52 0.93 4.58 15.79
N GLY A 53 0.75 3.38 16.37
CA GLY A 53 -0.22 3.14 17.44
C GLY A 53 -1.66 3.08 17.01
N LYS A 54 -1.94 3.21 15.70
CA LYS A 54 -3.31 3.26 15.18
C LYS A 54 -3.68 1.97 14.47
N LYS A 55 -4.96 1.63 14.55
CA LYS A 55 -5.51 0.47 13.86
C LYS A 55 -5.49 0.72 12.35
N ILE A 56 -5.04 -0.30 11.60
CA ILE A 56 -5.00 -0.26 10.14
C ILE A 56 -6.32 -0.74 9.57
N GLY A 57 -6.82 -0.06 8.53
CA GLY A 57 -7.97 -0.51 7.77
C GLY A 57 -7.58 -1.57 6.75
N LEU A 58 -6.98 -1.15 5.64
CA LEU A 58 -6.50 -2.05 4.59
C LEU A 58 -5.06 -1.71 4.25
N PHE A 59 -4.30 -2.74 3.86
CA PHE A 59 -2.97 -2.59 3.30
C PHE A 59 -2.93 -3.31 1.97
N MET A 60 -2.64 -2.59 0.89
CA MET A 60 -2.77 -3.11 -0.46
C MET A 60 -1.51 -2.93 -1.27
N VAL A 61 -1.22 -3.90 -2.13
CA VAL A 61 -0.04 -3.93 -2.99
C VAL A 61 -0.45 -4.31 -4.41
N ASP A 62 0.48 -4.15 -5.36
CA ASP A 62 0.30 -4.61 -6.73
C ASP A 62 0.27 -6.13 -6.74
N GLU A 63 -0.83 -6.70 -7.23
CA GLU A 63 -1.00 -8.15 -7.36
C GLU A 63 0.12 -8.79 -8.17
N GLU A 64 0.66 -8.07 -9.16
CA GLU A 64 1.73 -8.54 -10.03
C GLU A 64 3.07 -7.87 -9.77
N GLY A 65 3.25 -7.26 -8.60
CA GLY A 65 4.45 -6.50 -8.29
C GLY A 65 5.73 -7.30 -8.44
N LEU A 66 5.71 -8.57 -8.03
CA LEU A 66 6.87 -9.47 -8.12
C LEU A 66 7.27 -9.77 -9.56
N LEU A 67 6.32 -9.71 -10.49
CA LEU A 67 6.55 -10.06 -11.90
C LEU A 67 7.15 -8.90 -12.71
N LYS A 68 7.18 -7.70 -12.18
CA LYS A 68 7.71 -6.53 -12.88
C LYS A 68 9.20 -6.40 -12.61
N GLN A 69 10.00 -6.49 -13.66
CA GLN A 69 11.47 -6.59 -13.57
C GLN A 69 12.14 -5.40 -12.88
N ASP A 70 11.62 -4.21 -13.07
CA ASP A 70 12.23 -2.99 -12.55
C ASP A 70 11.52 -2.44 -11.30
N ASN A 71 10.64 -3.22 -10.70
CA ASN A 71 10.08 -2.89 -9.39
C ASN A 71 11.14 -3.08 -8.30
N ALA A 72 11.25 -2.10 -7.43
CA ALA A 72 12.15 -2.18 -6.29
C ALA A 72 11.44 -2.80 -5.08
N LEU A 73 12.19 -3.50 -4.24
CA LEU A 73 11.70 -4.02 -2.97
C LEU A 73 11.29 -2.85 -2.07
N ASN A 74 10.09 -2.96 -1.50
CA ASN A 74 9.56 -1.95 -0.59
C ASN A 74 9.82 -2.37 0.86
N VAL A 75 10.96 -1.95 1.40
CA VAL A 75 11.43 -2.38 2.71
C VAL A 75 10.43 -2.03 3.82
N ASN A 76 9.88 -0.82 3.80
CA ASN A 76 8.93 -0.40 4.82
C ASN A 76 7.64 -1.22 4.78
N ALA A 77 7.17 -1.56 3.60
CA ALA A 77 6.01 -2.44 3.45
C ALA A 77 6.30 -3.84 3.95
N VAL A 78 7.48 -4.38 3.63
CA VAL A 78 7.91 -5.70 4.11
C VAL A 78 7.98 -5.73 5.64
N MET A 79 8.54 -4.68 6.24
CA MET A 79 8.63 -4.59 7.69
C MET A 79 7.26 -4.54 8.35
N LEU A 80 6.32 -3.82 7.75
CA LEU A 80 4.95 -3.75 8.26
C LEU A 80 4.27 -5.12 8.22
N ASP A 81 4.57 -5.92 7.21
CA ASP A 81 4.05 -7.29 7.06
C ASP A 81 4.80 -8.31 7.95
N GLY A 82 5.69 -7.86 8.85
CA GLY A 82 6.44 -8.74 9.74
C GLY A 82 7.48 -9.57 9.01
N ASP A 83 8.03 -9.09 7.91
CA ASP A 83 9.04 -9.76 7.08
C ASP A 83 8.58 -11.12 6.53
N ARG A 84 7.26 -11.33 6.40
CA ARG A 84 6.72 -12.62 5.95
C ARG A 84 6.92 -12.90 4.48
N ARG A 85 6.99 -11.84 3.66
CA ARG A 85 7.13 -11.97 2.20
C ARG A 85 7.77 -10.74 1.60
N PRO A 86 8.47 -10.87 0.45
CA PRO A 86 8.95 -9.69 -0.25
C PRO A 86 7.77 -8.96 -0.90
N LEU A 87 7.76 -7.64 -0.79
CA LEU A 87 6.75 -6.79 -1.42
C LEU A 87 7.47 -5.79 -2.32
N PHE A 88 7.05 -5.71 -3.57
CA PHE A 88 7.69 -4.89 -4.60
C PHE A 88 6.75 -3.81 -5.10
N GLY A 89 7.31 -2.64 -5.40
CA GLY A 89 6.55 -1.49 -5.87
C GLY A 89 5.86 -0.75 -4.73
N ASN A 90 4.89 0.07 -5.09
CA ASN A 90 4.17 0.87 -4.10
C ASN A 90 3.18 0.04 -3.30
N ALA A 91 2.92 0.47 -2.08
CA ALA A 91 1.88 -0.10 -1.22
C ALA A 91 1.07 1.03 -0.61
N LEU A 92 -0.22 0.81 -0.42
CA LEU A 92 -1.12 1.80 0.17
C LEU A 92 -1.71 1.26 1.46
N LEU A 93 -1.54 2.03 2.54
CA LEU A 93 -2.17 1.76 3.82
C LEU A 93 -3.32 2.74 4.00
N THR A 94 -4.51 2.23 4.31
CA THR A 94 -5.65 3.07 4.61
C THR A 94 -6.08 2.85 6.06
N TRP A 95 -6.66 3.88 6.66
CA TRP A 95 -7.26 3.78 7.98
C TRP A 95 -8.66 3.18 7.86
N PRO A 96 -9.26 2.71 8.95
CA PRO A 96 -10.64 2.19 8.89
C PRO A 96 -11.58 3.21 8.27
N ARG A 97 -12.49 2.73 7.43
CA ARG A 97 -13.53 3.52 6.74
C ARG A 97 -13.03 4.43 5.62
N GLU A 98 -11.78 4.30 5.20
CA GLU A 98 -11.27 5.06 4.06
C GLU A 98 -11.40 4.33 2.72
N PHE A 99 -11.90 3.09 2.76
CA PHE A 99 -12.05 2.31 1.52
C PHE A 99 -13.40 1.62 1.44
#